data_33fbe9737e0e354d03b6db28c28259b5
#
_entry.id   33fbe9737e0e354d03b6db28c28259b5
#
_cell.length_a   1.000
_cell.length_b   1.000
_cell.length_c   1.000
_cell.angle_alpha   90.00
_cell.angle_beta   90.00
_cell.angle_gamma   90.00
#
_symmetry.space_group_name_H-M   'P 1'
#
loop_
_entity.id
_entity.type
_entity.pdbx_description
1 polymer ?
#
loop_
_entity_poly.entity_id
_entity_poly.type
_entity_poly.pdbx_seq_one_letter_code
_entity_poly.pdbx_strand_id
1 'polypeptide(L)'
;NGTIRQGVLKSGEIFTEYTIKAEKSTSCLTGISIDTCITEDEMKLVPGDKMTLNREQSQLMARRVRMLNERALELVTGLICLKEEILEAMTKCKIYNSNYPLLIRHIIREAKLYKETITELNTKGYICSRNLKAIEKFWNQIMMEHALFIRGLLDPSEEELIEAADAFAGDYKKLIREAREMDCRTMDGLTRRTIEETVRYREFKAAGTKGITECRIESIILPLLADHVLREASHYLRILQSEAKR
;
A
#
# COMPACT_ATOMS: atom_id res chain seq x y z
N ASN A 1 20.76 -6.82 7.47
CA ASN A 1 21.03 -7.67 6.32
C ASN A 1 20.20 -7.17 5.15
N GLY A 2 20.84 -6.54 4.16
CA GLY A 2 20.18 -5.99 2.98
C GLY A 2 19.65 -7.06 2.00
N THR A 3 18.95 -8.07 2.52
CA THR A 3 18.45 -9.20 1.74
C THR A 3 16.93 -9.22 1.77
N ILE A 4 16.32 -9.36 0.60
CA ILE A 4 14.86 -9.49 0.48
C ILE A 4 14.50 -10.95 0.78
N ARG A 5 13.53 -11.15 1.69
CA ARG A 5 13.02 -12.48 2.00
C ARG A 5 12.18 -13.02 0.84
N GLN A 6 12.26 -14.32 0.59
CA GLN A 6 11.49 -14.99 -0.47
C GLN A 6 9.97 -14.71 -0.35
N GLY A 7 9.44 -14.66 0.87
CA GLY A 7 8.03 -14.34 1.10
C GLY A 7 7.61 -12.96 0.62
N VAL A 8 8.51 -11.96 0.71
CA VAL A 8 8.27 -10.60 0.20
C VAL A 8 8.27 -10.57 -1.33
N LEU A 9 9.25 -11.25 -1.97
CA LEU A 9 9.31 -11.33 -3.43
C LEU A 9 8.11 -12.05 -4.06
N LYS A 10 7.56 -13.05 -3.36
CA LYS A 10 6.42 -13.85 -3.85
C LYS A 10 5.05 -13.29 -3.45
N SER A 11 4.99 -12.27 -2.62
CA SER A 11 3.71 -11.74 -2.12
C SER A 11 2.93 -10.94 -3.16
N GLY A 12 3.61 -10.39 -4.16
CA GLY A 12 3.04 -9.41 -5.10
C GLY A 12 2.96 -8.00 -4.52
N GLU A 13 3.70 -7.71 -3.43
CA GLU A 13 3.72 -6.37 -2.82
C GLU A 13 4.73 -5.41 -3.45
N ILE A 14 5.80 -5.93 -4.09
CA ILE A 14 6.81 -5.11 -4.78
C ILE A 14 6.34 -4.81 -6.20
N PHE A 15 5.99 -5.84 -6.93
CA PHE A 15 5.45 -5.78 -8.30
C PHE A 15 4.44 -6.91 -8.51
N THR A 16 3.58 -6.76 -9.51
CA THR A 16 2.64 -7.78 -10.00
C THR A 16 2.93 -8.09 -11.46
N GLU A 17 2.22 -9.03 -12.03
CA GLU A 17 2.26 -9.29 -13.49
C GLU A 17 1.77 -8.11 -14.34
N TYR A 18 1.05 -7.16 -13.72
CA TYR A 18 0.49 -5.99 -14.39
C TYR A 18 1.38 -4.74 -14.31
N THR A 19 2.34 -4.67 -13.37
CA THR A 19 3.04 -3.42 -13.02
C THR A 19 3.69 -2.75 -14.22
N ILE A 20 4.52 -3.45 -15.01
CA ILE A 20 5.18 -2.86 -16.20
C ILE A 20 4.16 -2.32 -17.21
N LYS A 21 3.09 -3.08 -17.47
CA LYS A 21 2.05 -2.65 -18.40
C LYS A 21 1.29 -1.45 -17.87
N ALA A 22 1.01 -1.44 -16.57
CA ALA A 22 0.34 -0.35 -15.89
C ALA A 22 1.18 0.95 -15.90
N GLU A 23 2.49 0.86 -15.65
CA GLU A 23 3.44 1.97 -15.76
C GLU A 23 3.44 2.56 -17.18
N LYS A 24 3.60 1.72 -18.20
CA LYS A 24 3.61 2.15 -19.61
C LYS A 24 2.29 2.79 -20.02
N SER A 25 1.16 2.17 -19.65
CA SER A 25 -0.16 2.70 -19.98
C SER A 25 -0.42 4.03 -19.27
N THR A 26 -0.08 4.14 -17.98
CA THR A 26 -0.23 5.40 -17.23
C THR A 26 0.66 6.50 -17.80
N SER A 27 1.91 6.18 -18.16
CA SER A 27 2.81 7.13 -18.82
C SER A 27 2.21 7.66 -20.13
N CYS A 28 1.64 6.77 -20.96
CA CYS A 28 0.99 7.12 -22.20
C CYS A 28 -0.25 8.02 -21.98
N LEU A 29 -1.12 7.66 -21.04
CA LEU A 29 -2.37 8.36 -20.75
C LEU A 29 -2.16 9.76 -20.14
N THR A 30 -1.13 9.91 -19.30
CA THR A 30 -0.88 11.16 -18.56
C THR A 30 0.15 12.06 -19.22
N GLY A 31 0.96 11.54 -20.13
CA GLY A 31 2.14 12.24 -20.67
C GLY A 31 3.30 12.36 -19.66
N ILE A 32 3.17 11.78 -18.46
CA ILE A 32 4.24 11.78 -17.45
C ILE A 32 5.15 10.58 -17.71
N SER A 33 6.43 10.83 -17.92
CA SER A 33 7.42 9.75 -18.11
C SER A 33 7.59 8.94 -16.83
N ILE A 34 7.38 7.63 -16.92
CA ILE A 34 7.62 6.66 -15.86
C ILE A 34 8.72 5.73 -16.34
N ASP A 35 9.83 5.66 -15.58
CA ASP A 35 10.96 4.79 -15.91
C ASP A 35 10.68 3.36 -15.40
N THR A 36 10.43 2.45 -16.33
CA THR A 36 10.16 1.04 -16.03
C THR A 36 11.42 0.23 -15.65
N CYS A 37 12.62 0.80 -15.85
CA CYS A 37 13.88 0.10 -15.54
C CYS A 37 13.97 -0.27 -14.05
N ILE A 38 13.40 0.55 -13.15
CA ILE A 38 13.37 0.27 -11.70
C ILE A 38 12.61 -1.01 -11.43
N THR A 39 11.39 -1.13 -11.98
CA THR A 39 10.56 -2.34 -11.83
C THR A 39 11.18 -3.55 -12.51
N GLU A 40 11.80 -3.36 -13.68
CA GLU A 40 12.53 -4.44 -14.37
C GLU A 40 13.73 -4.94 -13.55
N ASP A 41 14.40 -4.07 -12.81
CA ASP A 41 15.50 -4.46 -11.90
C ASP A 41 14.95 -5.11 -10.63
N GLU A 42 13.81 -4.67 -10.10
CA GLU A 42 13.14 -5.32 -8.98
C GLU A 42 12.70 -6.76 -9.32
N MET A 43 12.25 -7.00 -10.55
CA MET A 43 11.88 -8.34 -11.04
C MET A 43 13.07 -9.30 -11.13
N LYS A 44 14.30 -8.80 -11.22
CA LYS A 44 15.53 -9.61 -11.20
C LYS A 44 16.02 -9.93 -9.78
N LEU A 45 15.40 -9.37 -8.74
CA LEU A 45 15.80 -9.62 -7.36
C LEU A 45 15.64 -11.09 -6.98
N VAL A 46 16.64 -11.62 -6.30
CA VAL A 46 16.65 -12.99 -5.78
C VAL A 46 16.66 -12.99 -4.26
N PRO A 47 16.11 -14.04 -3.61
CA PRO A 47 16.14 -14.12 -2.15
C PRO A 47 17.57 -14.10 -1.63
N GLY A 48 17.87 -13.20 -0.70
CA GLY A 48 19.16 -13.07 -0.06
C GLY A 48 19.32 -13.84 1.25
N ASP A 49 18.44 -14.77 1.53
CA ASP A 49 18.38 -15.51 2.82
C ASP A 49 19.65 -16.29 3.15
N LYS A 50 20.50 -16.55 2.15
CA LYS A 50 21.76 -17.29 2.28
C LYS A 50 23.02 -16.44 2.07
N MET A 51 22.90 -15.14 1.81
CA MET A 51 24.07 -14.28 1.64
C MET A 51 24.68 -13.94 3.00
N THR A 52 25.87 -14.46 3.25
CA THR A 52 26.75 -14.02 4.34
C THR A 52 27.64 -12.89 3.83
N LEU A 53 27.31 -11.65 4.21
CA LEU A 53 28.22 -10.53 4.00
C LEU A 53 29.34 -10.58 5.03
N ASN A 54 30.59 -10.29 4.61
CA ASN A 54 31.65 -10.07 5.56
C ASN A 54 31.41 -8.76 6.36
N ARG A 55 32.19 -8.54 7.43
CA ARG A 55 31.99 -7.39 8.34
C ARG A 55 32.10 -6.04 7.61
N GLU A 56 33.05 -5.91 6.69
CA GLU A 56 33.29 -4.68 5.94
C GLU A 56 32.17 -4.39 4.96
N GLN A 57 31.72 -5.40 4.21
CA GLN A 57 30.57 -5.31 3.29
C GLN A 57 29.28 -4.95 4.05
N SER A 58 29.06 -5.53 5.24
CA SER A 58 27.92 -5.23 6.10
C SER A 58 27.94 -3.77 6.57
N GLN A 59 29.11 -3.26 6.97
CA GLN A 59 29.26 -1.85 7.38
C GLN A 59 29.03 -0.89 6.23
N LEU A 60 29.58 -1.18 5.05
CA LEU A 60 29.38 -0.34 3.86
C LEU A 60 27.88 -0.30 3.46
N MET A 61 27.22 -1.45 3.46
CA MET A 61 25.80 -1.55 3.16
C MET A 61 24.97 -0.77 4.19
N ALA A 62 25.25 -0.91 5.47
CA ALA A 62 24.55 -0.18 6.53
C ALA A 62 24.70 1.34 6.39
N ARG A 63 25.88 1.84 6.02
CA ARG A 63 26.10 3.28 5.73
C ARG A 63 25.26 3.74 4.55
N ARG A 64 25.26 3.01 3.43
CA ARG A 64 24.45 3.34 2.23
C ARG A 64 22.95 3.37 2.56
N VAL A 65 22.46 2.38 3.28
CA VAL A 65 21.04 2.33 3.70
C VAL A 65 20.70 3.53 4.59
N ARG A 66 21.60 3.90 5.53
CA ARG A 66 21.38 5.07 6.38
C ARG A 66 21.28 6.37 5.57
N MET A 67 22.20 6.60 4.64
CA MET A 67 22.17 7.78 3.76
C MET A 67 20.87 7.85 2.94
N LEU A 68 20.42 6.71 2.39
CA LEU A 68 19.13 6.65 1.66
C LEU A 68 17.95 6.95 2.59
N ASN A 69 17.94 6.40 3.79
CA ASN A 69 16.91 6.66 4.78
C ASN A 69 16.88 8.12 5.24
N GLU A 70 18.02 8.76 5.45
CA GLU A 70 18.11 10.19 5.80
C GLU A 70 17.53 11.06 4.68
N ARG A 71 17.86 10.75 3.42
CA ARG A 71 17.29 11.44 2.26
C ARG A 71 15.78 11.19 2.13
N ALA A 72 15.34 9.97 2.36
CA ALA A 72 13.91 9.63 2.34
C ALA A 72 13.14 10.36 3.46
N LEU A 73 13.71 10.50 4.67
CA LEU A 73 13.10 11.26 5.77
C LEU A 73 12.94 12.74 5.44
N GLU A 74 13.95 13.34 4.82
CA GLU A 74 13.88 14.74 4.36
C GLU A 74 12.73 14.91 3.35
N LEU A 75 12.71 14.08 2.30
CA LEU A 75 11.73 14.15 1.22
C LEU A 75 10.30 13.87 1.71
N VAL A 76 10.11 12.83 2.52
CA VAL A 76 8.76 12.49 3.03
C VAL A 76 8.24 13.54 4.00
N THR A 77 9.13 14.21 4.74
CA THR A 77 8.74 15.32 5.63
C THR A 77 8.23 16.50 4.82
N GLY A 78 8.94 16.91 3.76
CA GLY A 78 8.48 17.97 2.86
C GLY A 78 7.17 17.59 2.14
N LEU A 79 7.06 16.32 1.71
CA LEU A 79 5.84 15.82 1.07
C LEU A 79 4.62 15.85 2.01
N ILE A 80 4.79 15.50 3.30
CA ILE A 80 3.72 15.58 4.29
C ILE A 80 3.26 17.03 4.45
N CYS A 81 4.20 17.97 4.63
CA CYS A 81 3.87 19.41 4.75
C CYS A 81 3.07 19.89 3.53
N LEU A 82 3.54 19.62 2.32
CA LEU A 82 2.85 19.99 1.09
C LEU A 82 1.42 19.42 1.03
N LYS A 83 1.25 18.13 1.36
CA LYS A 83 -0.08 17.49 1.36
C LYS A 83 -1.01 18.08 2.42
N GLU A 84 -0.49 18.45 3.60
CA GLU A 84 -1.26 19.10 4.65
C GLU A 84 -1.72 20.50 4.23
N GLU A 85 -0.86 21.27 3.56
CA GLU A 85 -1.21 22.59 2.98
C GLU A 85 -2.29 22.47 1.91
N ILE A 86 -2.16 21.48 0.99
CA ILE A 86 -3.17 21.20 -0.04
C ILE A 86 -4.51 20.84 0.62
N LEU A 87 -4.50 19.93 1.61
CA LEU A 87 -5.71 19.53 2.33
C LEU A 87 -6.38 20.72 3.02
N GLU A 88 -5.62 21.56 3.67
CA GLU A 88 -6.13 22.77 4.30
C GLU A 88 -6.75 23.72 3.27
N ALA A 89 -6.09 23.96 2.15
CA ALA A 89 -6.59 24.82 1.08
C ALA A 89 -7.88 24.26 0.44
N MET A 90 -7.96 22.94 0.23
CA MET A 90 -9.18 22.27 -0.25
C MET A 90 -10.34 22.41 0.74
N THR A 91 -10.09 22.13 2.02
CA THR A 91 -11.15 22.18 3.05
C THR A 91 -11.64 23.59 3.36
N LYS A 92 -10.84 24.61 3.07
CA LYS A 92 -11.19 26.02 3.15
C LYS A 92 -11.71 26.61 1.82
N CYS A 93 -11.97 25.77 0.83
CA CYS A 93 -12.44 26.17 -0.50
C CYS A 93 -11.52 27.21 -1.21
N LYS A 94 -10.23 27.18 -0.92
CA LYS A 94 -9.24 28.08 -1.53
C LYS A 94 -8.68 27.59 -2.84
N ILE A 95 -8.72 26.27 -3.06
CA ILE A 95 -8.29 25.62 -4.31
C ILE A 95 -9.31 24.56 -4.74
N TYR A 96 -9.41 24.36 -6.04
CA TYR A 96 -10.07 23.20 -6.64
C TYR A 96 -9.04 22.06 -6.77
N ASN A 97 -9.48 20.83 -6.47
CA ASN A 97 -8.70 19.61 -6.71
C ASN A 97 -9.68 18.50 -7.13
N SER A 98 -9.34 17.74 -8.16
CA SER A 98 -10.13 16.59 -8.61
C SER A 98 -10.08 15.40 -7.67
N ASN A 99 -9.14 15.38 -6.72
CA ASN A 99 -9.04 14.33 -5.72
C ASN A 99 -9.94 14.63 -4.50
N TYR A 100 -10.45 13.59 -3.88
CA TYR A 100 -11.20 13.71 -2.64
C TYR A 100 -10.32 14.22 -1.49
N PRO A 101 -10.81 15.10 -0.59
CA PRO A 101 -10.10 15.43 0.65
C PRO A 101 -9.78 14.18 1.49
N LEU A 102 -10.62 13.14 1.42
CA LEU A 102 -10.36 11.85 2.07
C LEU A 102 -9.13 11.16 1.49
N LEU A 103 -8.92 11.22 0.17
CA LEU A 103 -7.73 10.65 -0.47
C LEU A 103 -6.46 11.37 -0.01
N ILE A 104 -6.48 12.70 0.10
CA ILE A 104 -5.34 13.45 0.60
C ILE A 104 -5.03 13.07 2.07
N ARG A 105 -6.05 12.90 2.92
CA ARG A 105 -5.85 12.41 4.30
C ARG A 105 -5.29 10.99 4.34
N HIS A 106 -5.71 10.14 3.44
CA HIS A 106 -5.25 8.76 3.29
C HIS A 106 -3.75 8.72 3.00
N ILE A 107 -3.29 9.37 1.93
CA ILE A 107 -1.87 9.39 1.56
C ILE A 107 -0.98 10.17 2.55
N ILE A 108 -1.54 11.07 3.37
CA ILE A 108 -0.81 11.67 4.51
C ILE A 108 -0.58 10.62 5.61
N ARG A 109 -1.57 9.78 5.93
CA ARG A 109 -1.42 8.71 6.95
C ARG A 109 -0.37 7.70 6.55
N GLU A 110 -0.34 7.29 5.29
CA GLU A 110 0.67 6.38 4.74
C GLU A 110 2.07 6.99 4.79
N ALA A 111 2.21 8.24 4.36
CA ALA A 111 3.46 8.97 4.42
C ALA A 111 3.98 9.11 5.88
N LYS A 112 3.07 9.34 6.84
CA LYS A 112 3.42 9.37 8.28
C LYS A 112 3.86 8.00 8.79
N LEU A 113 3.17 6.92 8.42
CA LEU A 113 3.58 5.55 8.76
C LEU A 113 4.97 5.21 8.20
N TYR A 114 5.22 5.58 6.94
CA TYR A 114 6.53 5.42 6.31
C TYR A 114 7.62 6.20 7.05
N LYS A 115 7.37 7.48 7.35
CA LYS A 115 8.28 8.33 8.11
C LYS A 115 8.61 7.74 9.49
N GLU A 116 7.61 7.30 10.24
CA GLU A 116 7.77 6.65 11.54
C GLU A 116 8.63 5.39 11.43
N THR A 117 8.35 4.55 10.42
CA THR A 117 9.05 3.29 10.19
C THR A 117 10.54 3.52 9.89
N ILE A 118 10.88 4.48 9.01
CA ILE A 118 12.28 4.81 8.71
C ILE A 118 12.97 5.45 9.91
N THR A 119 12.28 6.33 10.63
CA THR A 119 12.85 6.96 11.84
C THR A 119 13.21 5.90 12.88
N GLU A 120 12.33 4.94 13.10
CA GLU A 120 12.58 3.83 14.02
C GLU A 120 13.75 2.96 13.56
N LEU A 121 13.80 2.62 12.27
CA LEU A 121 14.90 1.86 11.69
C LEU A 121 16.25 2.57 11.85
N ASN A 122 16.30 3.89 11.63
CA ASN A 122 17.53 4.68 11.76
C ASN A 122 17.98 4.84 13.21
N THR A 123 17.05 4.94 14.17
CA THR A 123 17.37 5.15 15.59
C THR A 123 17.69 3.86 16.32
N LYS A 124 16.95 2.78 16.05
CA LYS A 124 17.05 1.50 16.76
C LYS A 124 17.81 0.42 15.97
N GLY A 125 17.94 0.57 14.65
CA GLY A 125 18.50 -0.44 13.76
C GLY A 125 17.53 -1.59 13.42
N TYR A 126 16.33 -1.58 13.94
CA TYR A 126 15.26 -2.55 13.68
C TYR A 126 13.89 -1.89 13.84
N ILE A 127 12.87 -2.51 13.27
CA ILE A 127 11.48 -2.09 13.44
C ILE A 127 10.89 -2.90 14.59
N CYS A 128 10.36 -2.22 15.62
CA CYS A 128 9.70 -2.88 16.74
C CYS A 128 8.46 -3.64 16.25
N SER A 129 8.21 -4.80 16.86
CA SER A 129 6.94 -5.50 16.65
C SER A 129 5.78 -4.59 17.04
N ARG A 130 4.94 -4.26 16.09
CA ARG A 130 3.73 -3.46 16.35
C ARG A 130 2.65 -4.38 16.91
N ASN A 131 1.79 -3.81 17.75
CA ASN A 131 0.62 -4.53 18.24
C ASN A 131 -0.29 -4.87 17.03
N LEU A 132 -0.66 -6.15 16.88
CA LEU A 132 -1.49 -6.65 15.79
C LEU A 132 -2.80 -5.85 15.65
N LYS A 133 -3.44 -5.51 16.78
CA LYS A 133 -4.65 -4.66 16.80
C LYS A 133 -4.41 -3.28 16.16
N ALA A 134 -3.24 -2.67 16.38
CA ALA A 134 -2.88 -1.39 15.76
C ALA A 134 -2.62 -1.53 14.26
N ILE A 135 -1.98 -2.63 13.85
CA ILE A 135 -1.75 -2.98 12.44
C ILE A 135 -3.09 -3.17 11.72
N GLU A 136 -3.97 -4.00 12.26
CA GLU A 136 -5.28 -4.26 11.66
C GLU A 136 -6.14 -3.00 11.61
N LYS A 137 -6.15 -2.19 12.66
CA LYS A 137 -6.89 -0.92 12.65
C LYS A 137 -6.41 0.02 11.53
N PHE A 138 -5.10 0.13 11.33
CA PHE A 138 -4.53 0.97 10.28
C PHE A 138 -4.89 0.43 8.90
N TRP A 139 -4.54 -0.83 8.62
CA TRP A 139 -4.69 -1.39 7.30
C TRP A 139 -6.15 -1.67 6.91
N ASN A 140 -7.03 -2.03 7.85
CA ASN A 140 -8.47 -2.12 7.57
C ASN A 140 -9.04 -0.76 7.18
N GLN A 141 -8.56 0.35 7.80
CA GLN A 141 -8.93 1.69 7.39
C GLN A 141 -8.45 2.00 5.95
N ILE A 142 -7.21 1.66 5.62
CA ILE A 142 -6.64 1.81 4.26
C ILE A 142 -7.47 1.01 3.25
N MET A 143 -7.74 -0.26 3.51
CA MET A 143 -8.53 -1.13 2.61
C MET A 143 -9.97 -0.61 2.43
N MET A 144 -10.61 -0.17 3.49
CA MET A 144 -11.94 0.43 3.43
C MET A 144 -11.95 1.68 2.50
N GLU A 145 -10.95 2.54 2.66
CA GLU A 145 -10.85 3.77 1.87
C GLU A 145 -10.52 3.47 0.40
N HIS A 146 -9.69 2.48 0.10
CA HIS A 146 -9.50 2.01 -1.27
C HIS A 146 -10.81 1.59 -1.93
N ALA A 147 -11.67 0.88 -1.21
CA ALA A 147 -12.97 0.45 -1.73
C ALA A 147 -13.87 1.66 -2.04
N LEU A 148 -13.88 2.67 -1.17
CA LEU A 148 -14.61 3.91 -1.40
C LEU A 148 -14.05 4.71 -2.61
N PHE A 149 -12.73 4.71 -2.79
CA PHE A 149 -12.10 5.39 -3.94
C PHE A 149 -12.40 4.64 -5.24
N ILE A 150 -12.25 3.32 -5.27
CA ILE A 150 -12.59 2.49 -6.44
C ILE A 150 -14.05 2.74 -6.84
N ARG A 151 -14.99 2.64 -5.88
CA ARG A 151 -16.41 2.93 -6.10
C ARG A 151 -16.64 4.31 -6.75
N GLY A 152 -15.92 5.33 -6.31
CA GLY A 152 -16.11 6.71 -6.77
C GLY A 152 -15.34 7.07 -8.04
N LEU A 153 -14.46 6.20 -8.53
CA LEU A 153 -13.65 6.40 -9.73
C LEU A 153 -14.06 5.48 -10.90
N LEU A 154 -14.92 4.51 -10.66
CA LEU A 154 -15.58 3.71 -11.71
C LEU A 154 -16.58 4.57 -12.46
N ASP A 155 -16.79 4.28 -13.75
CA ASP A 155 -17.88 4.88 -14.49
C ASP A 155 -19.23 4.47 -13.88
N PRO A 156 -20.23 5.35 -13.83
CA PRO A 156 -21.57 5.03 -13.32
C PRO A 156 -22.24 3.82 -14.01
N SER A 157 -21.84 3.46 -15.22
CA SER A 157 -22.33 2.28 -15.93
C SER A 157 -21.81 0.94 -15.39
N GLU A 158 -20.74 0.97 -14.61
CA GLU A 158 -20.13 -0.22 -13.97
C GLU A 158 -20.84 -0.61 -12.65
N GLU A 159 -22.16 -0.74 -12.68
CA GLU A 159 -23.01 -0.90 -11.51
C GLU A 159 -22.57 -2.08 -10.62
N GLU A 160 -22.31 -3.25 -11.19
CA GLU A 160 -21.89 -4.45 -10.44
C GLU A 160 -20.56 -4.25 -9.70
N LEU A 161 -19.61 -3.55 -10.32
CA LEU A 161 -18.30 -3.27 -9.71
C LEU A 161 -18.43 -2.20 -8.62
N ILE A 162 -19.30 -1.21 -8.81
CA ILE A 162 -19.62 -0.18 -7.81
C ILE A 162 -20.25 -0.83 -6.57
N GLU A 163 -21.22 -1.72 -6.75
CA GLU A 163 -21.87 -2.46 -5.66
C GLU A 163 -20.87 -3.35 -4.91
N ALA A 164 -20.02 -4.07 -5.65
CA ALA A 164 -18.99 -4.91 -5.06
C ALA A 164 -18.00 -4.07 -4.23
N ALA A 165 -17.56 -2.93 -4.75
CA ALA A 165 -16.66 -2.03 -4.03
C ALA A 165 -17.33 -1.46 -2.76
N ASP A 166 -18.61 -1.10 -2.82
CA ASP A 166 -19.37 -0.62 -1.65
C ASP A 166 -19.51 -1.72 -0.58
N ALA A 167 -19.74 -2.97 -1.00
CA ALA A 167 -19.80 -4.11 -0.10
C ALA A 167 -18.46 -4.31 0.65
N PHE A 168 -17.33 -4.27 -0.05
CA PHE A 168 -16.01 -4.33 0.59
C PHE A 168 -15.79 -3.19 1.59
N ALA A 169 -16.19 -1.96 1.25
CA ALA A 169 -16.12 -0.83 2.18
C ALA A 169 -16.96 -1.10 3.45
N GLY A 170 -18.14 -1.68 3.30
CA GLY A 170 -19.03 -2.08 4.40
C GLY A 170 -18.41 -3.15 5.29
N ASP A 171 -17.79 -4.17 4.71
CA ASP A 171 -17.17 -5.27 5.44
C ASP A 171 -15.93 -4.82 6.23
N TYR A 172 -15.03 -4.04 5.63
CA TYR A 172 -13.92 -3.44 6.38
C TYR A 172 -14.39 -2.49 7.48
N LYS A 173 -15.49 -1.74 7.26
CA LYS A 173 -16.08 -0.89 8.31
C LYS A 173 -16.57 -1.71 9.51
N LYS A 174 -17.14 -2.91 9.27
CA LYS A 174 -17.52 -3.87 10.33
C LYS A 174 -16.28 -4.36 11.09
N LEU A 175 -15.22 -4.81 10.37
CA LEU A 175 -13.96 -5.25 10.97
C LEU A 175 -13.32 -4.17 11.85
N ILE A 176 -13.31 -2.90 11.40
CA ILE A 176 -12.79 -1.76 12.18
C ILE A 176 -13.60 -1.56 13.46
N ARG A 177 -14.91 -1.65 13.41
CA ARG A 177 -15.80 -1.50 14.57
C ARG A 177 -15.56 -2.61 15.57
N GLU A 178 -15.55 -3.86 15.12
CA GLU A 178 -15.31 -5.02 15.96
C GLU A 178 -13.93 -4.98 16.62
N ALA A 179 -12.88 -4.58 15.90
CA ALA A 179 -11.54 -4.40 16.46
C ALA A 179 -11.48 -3.36 17.60
N ARG A 180 -12.39 -2.38 17.63
CA ARG A 180 -12.46 -1.39 18.72
C ARG A 180 -13.05 -1.99 20.00
N GLU A 181 -14.01 -2.90 19.86
CA GLU A 181 -14.80 -3.47 20.95
C GLU A 181 -14.15 -4.73 21.54
N MET A 182 -13.23 -5.37 20.81
CA MET A 182 -12.61 -6.65 21.21
C MET A 182 -11.44 -6.50 22.18
N ASP A 183 -11.38 -7.46 23.10
CA ASP A 183 -10.24 -7.70 23.99
C ASP A 183 -9.16 -8.52 23.29
N CYS A 184 -7.90 -8.45 23.76
CA CYS A 184 -6.75 -9.15 23.15
C CYS A 184 -6.95 -10.67 23.01
N ARG A 185 -7.81 -11.28 23.83
CA ARG A 185 -8.09 -12.74 23.81
C ARG A 185 -8.97 -13.21 22.65
N THR A 186 -9.68 -12.31 21.99
CA THR A 186 -10.64 -12.60 20.90
C THR A 186 -10.12 -12.20 19.53
N MET A 187 -8.88 -11.68 19.46
CA MET A 187 -8.26 -11.18 18.24
C MET A 187 -8.04 -12.25 17.17
N ASP A 188 -7.73 -13.50 17.53
CA ASP A 188 -7.43 -14.57 16.55
C ASP A 188 -8.59 -14.81 15.57
N GLY A 189 -9.83 -14.77 16.08
CA GLY A 189 -11.03 -14.92 15.24
C GLY A 189 -11.25 -13.74 14.31
N LEU A 190 -10.94 -12.52 14.77
CA LEU A 190 -11.03 -11.31 13.95
C LEU A 190 -9.96 -11.32 12.87
N THR A 191 -8.71 -11.61 13.24
CA THR A 191 -7.59 -11.68 12.30
C THR A 191 -7.85 -12.71 11.20
N ARG A 192 -8.43 -13.86 11.50
CA ARG A 192 -8.80 -14.86 10.50
C ARG A 192 -9.82 -14.30 9.49
N ARG A 193 -10.88 -13.66 9.96
CA ARG A 193 -11.87 -13.00 9.09
C ARG A 193 -11.26 -11.87 8.28
N THR A 194 -10.36 -11.09 8.89
CA THR A 194 -9.61 -10.04 8.19
C THR A 194 -8.76 -10.63 7.06
N ILE A 195 -8.10 -11.78 7.29
CA ILE A 195 -7.34 -12.50 6.25
C ILE A 195 -8.26 -12.94 5.12
N GLU A 196 -9.38 -13.60 5.44
CA GLU A 196 -10.36 -14.09 4.45
C GLU A 196 -10.88 -12.94 3.60
N GLU A 197 -11.28 -11.83 4.21
CA GLU A 197 -11.76 -10.65 3.52
C GLU A 197 -10.67 -9.99 2.67
N THR A 198 -9.43 -9.92 3.17
CA THR A 198 -8.32 -9.34 2.42
C THR A 198 -7.93 -10.21 1.21
N VAL A 199 -8.06 -11.53 1.30
CA VAL A 199 -7.88 -12.44 0.14
C VAL A 199 -8.91 -12.12 -0.93
N ARG A 200 -10.21 -12.08 -0.58
CA ARG A 200 -11.30 -11.76 -1.53
C ARG A 200 -11.11 -10.38 -2.16
N TYR A 201 -10.76 -9.41 -1.35
CA TYR A 201 -10.56 -8.05 -1.83
C TYR A 201 -9.33 -7.90 -2.73
N ARG A 202 -8.25 -8.64 -2.45
CA ARG A 202 -7.09 -8.70 -3.34
C ARG A 202 -7.45 -9.32 -4.69
N GLU A 203 -8.27 -10.37 -4.72
CA GLU A 203 -8.75 -10.99 -5.96
C GLU A 203 -9.62 -10.02 -6.77
N PHE A 204 -10.51 -9.29 -6.12
CA PHE A 204 -11.30 -8.21 -6.74
C PHE A 204 -10.39 -7.14 -7.36
N LYS A 205 -9.39 -6.66 -6.62
CA LYS A 205 -8.40 -5.70 -7.12
C LYS A 205 -7.59 -6.25 -8.29
N ALA A 206 -7.20 -7.51 -8.25
CA ALA A 206 -6.47 -8.14 -9.35
C ALA A 206 -7.32 -8.20 -10.63
N ALA A 207 -8.58 -8.62 -10.53
CA ALA A 207 -9.52 -8.62 -11.65
C ALA A 207 -9.75 -7.20 -12.18
N GLY A 208 -9.92 -6.22 -11.29
CA GLY A 208 -10.06 -4.80 -11.62
C GLY A 208 -8.82 -4.26 -12.34
N THR A 209 -7.62 -4.51 -11.82
CA THR A 209 -6.35 -4.10 -12.44
C THR A 209 -6.21 -4.67 -13.85
N LYS A 210 -6.55 -5.95 -14.02
CA LYS A 210 -6.56 -6.59 -15.32
C LYS A 210 -7.55 -5.91 -16.26
N GLY A 211 -8.80 -5.73 -15.84
CA GLY A 211 -9.87 -5.13 -16.65
C GLY A 211 -9.54 -3.71 -17.09
N ILE A 212 -9.03 -2.86 -16.18
CA ILE A 212 -8.60 -1.49 -16.46
C ILE A 212 -7.41 -1.49 -17.44
N THR A 213 -6.41 -2.34 -17.21
CA THR A 213 -5.21 -2.42 -18.05
C THR A 213 -5.53 -2.94 -19.46
N GLU A 214 -6.60 -3.71 -19.62
CA GLU A 214 -7.10 -4.24 -20.89
C GLU A 214 -8.23 -3.39 -21.50
N CYS A 215 -8.53 -2.22 -20.94
CA CYS A 215 -9.60 -1.30 -21.36
C CYS A 215 -10.99 -1.99 -21.41
N ARG A 216 -11.28 -2.91 -20.49
CA ARG A 216 -12.56 -3.62 -20.38
C ARG A 216 -13.45 -3.08 -19.26
N ILE A 217 -12.92 -2.24 -18.40
CA ILE A 217 -13.62 -1.56 -17.32
C ILE A 217 -13.54 -0.06 -17.59
N GLU A 218 -14.70 0.57 -17.64
CA GLU A 218 -14.82 2.01 -17.80
C GLU A 218 -14.57 2.72 -16.46
N SER A 219 -13.59 3.61 -16.43
CA SER A 219 -13.22 4.30 -15.18
C SER A 219 -12.27 5.47 -15.44
N ILE A 220 -12.12 6.33 -14.44
CA ILE A 220 -11.04 7.32 -14.38
C ILE A 220 -9.85 6.84 -13.54
N ILE A 221 -9.81 5.56 -13.23
CA ILE A 221 -8.71 4.93 -12.49
C ILE A 221 -7.52 4.74 -13.42
N LEU A 222 -6.40 5.36 -13.10
CA LEU A 222 -5.14 5.10 -13.83
C LEU A 222 -4.69 3.65 -13.62
N PRO A 223 -4.20 2.95 -14.66
CA PRO A 223 -3.72 1.56 -14.53
C PRO A 223 -2.69 1.36 -13.41
N LEU A 224 -1.76 2.30 -13.22
CA LEU A 224 -0.76 2.22 -12.16
C LEU A 224 -1.38 2.40 -10.76
N LEU A 225 -2.47 3.19 -10.63
CA LEU A 225 -3.21 3.28 -9.36
C LEU A 225 -3.90 1.96 -9.04
N ALA A 226 -4.50 1.29 -10.03
CA ALA A 226 -5.11 -0.02 -9.84
C ALA A 226 -4.07 -1.07 -9.39
N ASP A 227 -2.90 -1.12 -10.03
CA ASP A 227 -1.80 -2.00 -9.64
C ASP A 227 -1.25 -1.65 -8.23
N HIS A 228 -1.13 -0.36 -7.91
CA HIS A 228 -0.67 0.10 -6.61
C HIS A 228 -1.57 -0.41 -5.46
N VAL A 229 -2.88 -0.23 -5.55
CA VAL A 229 -3.80 -0.70 -4.49
C VAL A 229 -3.87 -2.23 -4.40
N LEU A 230 -3.58 -2.95 -5.50
CA LEU A 230 -3.42 -4.41 -5.49
C LEU A 230 -2.16 -4.83 -4.73
N ARG A 231 -1.02 -4.14 -4.96
CA ARG A 231 0.23 -4.39 -4.23
C ARG A 231 0.09 -4.13 -2.74
N GLU A 232 -0.63 -3.11 -2.34
CA GLU A 232 -0.90 -2.83 -0.94
C GLU A 232 -1.79 -3.88 -0.26
N ALA A 233 -2.80 -4.41 -0.97
CA ALA A 233 -3.58 -5.55 -0.45
C ALA A 233 -2.71 -6.80 -0.27
N SER A 234 -1.77 -7.05 -1.19
CA SER A 234 -0.79 -8.13 -1.08
C SER A 234 0.17 -7.93 0.11
N HIS A 235 0.61 -6.70 0.33
CA HIS A 235 1.45 -6.32 1.48
C HIS A 235 0.70 -6.56 2.80
N TYR A 236 -0.53 -6.08 2.90
CA TYR A 236 -1.34 -6.26 4.11
C TYR A 236 -1.60 -7.75 4.40
N LEU A 237 -1.96 -8.52 3.40
CA LEU A 237 -2.18 -9.97 3.53
C LEU A 237 -0.91 -10.68 4.04
N ARG A 238 0.28 -10.34 3.52
CA ARG A 238 1.55 -10.90 4.01
C ARG A 238 1.82 -10.54 5.46
N ILE A 239 1.54 -9.31 5.89
CA ILE A 239 1.67 -8.90 7.28
C ILE A 239 0.77 -9.76 8.17
N LEU A 240 -0.52 -9.85 7.86
CA LEU A 240 -1.49 -10.64 8.63
C LEU A 240 -1.07 -12.11 8.76
N GLN A 241 -0.66 -12.73 7.65
CA GLN A 241 -0.19 -14.13 7.62
C GLN A 241 1.12 -14.34 8.40
N SER A 242 1.98 -13.33 8.48
CA SER A 242 3.22 -13.42 9.24
C SER A 242 2.99 -13.30 10.75
N GLU A 243 2.01 -12.51 11.16
CA GLU A 243 1.65 -12.36 12.57
C GLU A 243 0.79 -13.52 13.09
N ALA A 244 -0.10 -14.08 12.25
CA ALA A 244 -0.90 -15.25 12.61
C ALA A 244 -0.07 -16.55 12.80
N LYS A 245 1.20 -16.58 12.38
CA LYS A 245 2.12 -17.71 12.54
C LYS A 245 3.02 -17.59 13.79
N ARG A 246 2.94 -16.49 14.52
CA ARG A 246 3.68 -16.23 15.77
C ARG A 246 2.88 -16.66 16.98
#